data_4a2f4a2ff5d000219357a0913674bb86
#
_entry.id   4a2f4a2ff5d000219357a0913674bb86
#
_cell.length_a   1.000
_cell.length_b   1.000
_cell.length_c   1.000
_cell.angle_alpha   90.00
_cell.angle_beta   90.00
_cell.angle_gamma   90.00
#
_symmetry.space_group_name_H-M   'P 1'
#
loop_
_entity.id
_entity.type
_entity.pdbx_description
1 polymer ?
#
loop_
_entity_poly.entity_id
_entity_poly.type
_entity_poly.pdbx_seq_one_letter_code
_entity_poly.pdbx_strand_id
1 'polypeptide(L)'
;MSLAPALSMLAAGFCWLSGTPGPGPGVRPILLLPILMLYRVSLFRLLLPAKLLLCAALLAAPACKNNTPDPTPVATPAVLTGSTFIGEYSAATLAARVPLVGTLAQFPVRVYRLTYLTNNTDGQQTTASGAVLIPVTTTALPVLSYQHGTLLPTSENQAPSYYATNSDIWSVVSVLASTGYVVSAPDYIGYGASKALPHPYEHAASLASTSADMLRATREFCQQQSISVNQKNFLLGYSEGGYATMALHKYLQEKYATTLPVTASAPGAGAYHKSAFARYILQSTQPLSFLSTYVWVLGTYDRIYKLNRPYSFYYQPPYDAQLQANPFSTVPTQQSQLFASAFRQAVLTNSDAALNASITDNDIYDWKPTAPMALFHGTADDYVPFFNSQDAYNAMQARGATQVTLNPIQGGDHFSSAATYTLGAYTFINQYK
;
A
#
# COMPACT_ATOMS: atom_id res chain seq x y z
N MET A 1 -36.94 0.91 12.71
CA MET A 1 -37.73 1.84 11.88
C MET A 1 -36.73 2.76 11.24
N SER A 2 -36.48 2.47 10.05
CA SER A 2 -36.96 3.00 8.76
C SER A 2 -36.04 4.09 8.28
N LEU A 3 -35.41 4.06 7.23
CA LEU A 3 -35.52 3.81 5.79
C LEU A 3 -34.53 4.74 5.08
N ALA A 4 -33.74 4.22 4.20
CA ALA A 4 -33.14 5.01 3.13
C ALA A 4 -34.24 5.46 2.14
N PRO A 5 -33.97 6.47 1.31
CA PRO A 5 -34.14 6.27 -0.11
C PRO A 5 -32.92 6.74 -0.90
N ALA A 6 -32.43 5.94 -1.86
CA ALA A 6 -32.94 5.82 -3.22
C ALA A 6 -32.53 6.95 -4.17
N LEU A 7 -31.70 6.51 -5.11
CA LEU A 7 -31.47 7.00 -6.47
C LEU A 7 -32.38 8.10 -6.98
N SER A 8 -31.79 9.07 -7.71
CA SER A 8 -32.39 9.59 -8.91
C SER A 8 -31.33 9.81 -10.00
N MET A 9 -31.53 9.08 -11.09
CA MET A 9 -30.99 9.37 -12.42
C MET A 9 -31.49 10.72 -12.90
N LEU A 10 -30.65 11.39 -13.69
CA LEU A 10 -31.13 12.02 -14.95
C LEU A 10 -29.89 12.40 -15.80
N ALA A 11 -29.88 11.79 -16.97
CA ALA A 11 -29.08 12.20 -18.12
C ALA A 11 -29.84 13.28 -18.90
N ALA A 12 -29.12 14.10 -19.62
CA ALA A 12 -29.39 14.87 -20.85
C ALA A 12 -28.62 16.21 -20.71
N GLY A 13 -27.96 16.75 -21.69
CA GLY A 13 -27.93 16.56 -23.11
C GLY A 13 -27.07 17.65 -23.73
N PHE A 14 -26.57 17.36 -24.85
CA PHE A 14 -25.93 18.15 -25.89
C PHE A 14 -26.14 19.67 -25.89
N CYS A 15 -25.08 20.48 -26.18
CA CYS A 15 -25.08 21.28 -27.40
C CYS A 15 -23.68 21.86 -27.72
N TRP A 16 -23.28 21.72 -28.95
CA TRP A 16 -22.20 22.35 -29.66
C TRP A 16 -22.43 23.87 -29.81
N LEU A 17 -21.35 24.66 -29.73
CA LEU A 17 -21.15 25.79 -30.63
C LEU A 17 -19.66 26.08 -30.83
N SER A 18 -19.31 26.04 -32.10
CA SER A 18 -18.07 26.43 -32.72
C SER A 18 -17.84 27.96 -32.65
N GLY A 19 -16.61 28.36 -32.48
CA GLY A 19 -16.21 29.74 -32.64
C GLY A 19 -14.70 29.89 -32.70
N THR A 20 -14.16 29.90 -33.91
CA THR A 20 -12.82 30.37 -34.21
C THR A 20 -12.79 31.90 -34.29
N PRO A 21 -11.71 32.56 -33.89
CA PRO A 21 -11.20 33.70 -34.66
C PRO A 21 -9.72 33.54 -35.00
N GLY A 22 -9.40 34.05 -36.20
CA GLY A 22 -8.13 34.00 -36.85
C GLY A 22 -7.12 35.11 -36.40
N PRO A 23 -6.07 35.36 -37.18
CA PRO A 23 -4.76 35.61 -36.66
C PRO A 23 -4.32 37.08 -36.73
N GLY A 24 -3.33 37.45 -35.90
CA GLY A 24 -2.57 38.68 -36.07
C GLY A 24 -1.38 38.80 -35.14
N PRO A 25 -0.41 39.66 -35.39
CA PRO A 25 0.75 39.36 -36.24
C PRO A 25 2.11 39.40 -35.49
N GLY A 26 3.09 38.67 -36.00
CA GLY A 26 4.45 39.12 -36.17
C GLY A 26 5.39 39.29 -34.99
N VAL A 27 6.28 38.30 -34.75
CA VAL A 27 7.64 38.57 -34.26
C VAL A 27 8.63 37.65 -34.99
N ARG A 28 9.72 38.29 -35.51
CA ARG A 28 10.76 37.69 -36.35
C ARG A 28 11.72 36.79 -35.57
N PRO A 29 12.38 35.82 -36.24
CA PRO A 29 13.35 34.94 -35.61
C PRO A 29 14.72 35.61 -35.49
N ILE A 30 15.39 35.41 -34.35
CA ILE A 30 16.79 35.75 -34.15
C ILE A 30 17.62 34.51 -34.41
N LEU A 31 18.47 34.58 -35.41
CA LEU A 31 19.55 33.66 -35.72
C LEU A 31 20.62 33.74 -34.62
N LEU A 32 21.06 32.64 -34.06
CA LEU A 32 22.31 32.56 -33.31
C LEU A 32 23.17 31.43 -33.89
N LEU A 33 24.33 31.86 -34.40
CA LEU A 33 25.41 31.03 -34.92
C LEU A 33 26.09 30.21 -33.81
N PRO A 34 26.69 29.05 -34.16
CA PRO A 34 27.47 28.25 -33.23
C PRO A 34 28.92 28.73 -33.14
N ILE A 35 29.42 28.88 -31.93
CA ILE A 35 30.84 29.13 -31.65
C ILE A 35 31.55 27.76 -31.50
N LEU A 36 32.44 27.52 -32.47
CA LEU A 36 33.45 26.44 -32.42
C LEU A 36 34.54 26.87 -31.42
N MET A 37 34.80 26.08 -30.39
CA MET A 37 36.03 26.15 -29.62
C MET A 37 36.90 24.92 -29.86
N LEU A 38 38.00 25.17 -30.55
CA LEU A 38 39.13 24.27 -30.73
C LEU A 38 39.87 24.07 -29.39
N TYR A 39 40.10 22.84 -29.03
CA TYR A 39 41.02 22.50 -27.96
C TYR A 39 42.30 21.88 -28.47
N ARG A 40 43.40 22.48 -28.02
CA ARG A 40 44.79 22.11 -28.29
C ARG A 40 45.13 20.76 -27.67
N VAL A 41 45.69 19.91 -28.52
CA VAL A 41 46.45 18.70 -28.14
C VAL A 41 47.85 19.15 -27.70
N SER A 42 48.28 18.79 -26.51
CA SER A 42 49.65 18.93 -26.07
C SER A 42 50.28 17.55 -25.93
N LEU A 43 51.20 17.28 -26.86
CA LEU A 43 52.10 16.10 -26.79
C LEU A 43 53.14 16.37 -25.71
N PHE A 44 53.33 15.40 -24.81
CA PHE A 44 54.59 15.22 -24.10
C PHE A 44 55.16 13.81 -24.45
N ARG A 45 56.30 13.88 -25.14
CA ARG A 45 57.09 12.70 -25.52
C ARG A 45 58.19 12.45 -24.46
N LEU A 46 58.43 11.14 -24.27
CA LEU A 46 59.67 10.42 -23.99
C LEU A 46 60.51 10.84 -22.79
N LEU A 47 60.74 9.79 -21.95
CA LEU A 47 62.10 9.26 -21.70
C LEU A 47 61.98 7.94 -20.90
N LEU A 48 62.28 6.81 -21.58
CA LEU A 48 62.71 5.57 -20.91
C LEU A 48 64.20 5.71 -20.52
N PRO A 49 64.63 4.99 -19.47
CA PRO A 49 65.73 4.09 -19.69
C PRO A 49 65.47 2.64 -19.26
N ALA A 50 65.90 1.78 -20.08
CA ALA A 50 66.03 0.35 -19.89
C ALA A 50 67.01 0.01 -18.75
N LYS A 51 66.62 -0.89 -17.87
CA LYS A 51 67.43 -1.91 -17.16
C LYS A 51 66.48 -2.72 -16.26
N LEU A 52 66.20 -3.93 -16.54
CA LEU A 52 66.59 -5.20 -15.99
C LEU A 52 65.66 -6.31 -16.55
N LEU A 53 66.17 -6.99 -17.60
CA LEU A 53 65.86 -8.38 -17.82
C LEU A 53 66.69 -9.17 -16.82
N LEU A 54 66.06 -9.81 -15.84
CA LEU A 54 66.50 -11.10 -15.26
C LEU A 54 65.51 -11.50 -14.16
N CYS A 55 65.03 -12.74 -14.23
CA CYS A 55 64.17 -13.48 -13.28
C CYS A 55 62.72 -13.67 -13.74
N ALA A 56 62.58 -14.34 -14.86
CA ALA A 56 61.34 -15.03 -15.21
C ALA A 56 61.64 -16.54 -15.41
N ALA A 57 61.77 -17.24 -14.30
CA ALA A 57 61.62 -18.70 -14.25
C ALA A 57 61.43 -19.10 -12.78
N LEU A 58 60.47 -19.92 -12.53
CA LEU A 58 60.00 -20.51 -11.27
C LEU A 58 58.89 -19.71 -10.57
N LEU A 59 57.68 -20.14 -10.90
CA LEU A 59 56.66 -20.65 -9.99
C LEU A 59 55.34 -20.82 -10.77
N ALA A 60 55.28 -21.81 -11.66
CA ALA A 60 54.02 -22.41 -12.04
C ALA A 60 53.56 -23.31 -10.87
N ALA A 61 53.00 -22.69 -9.83
CA ALA A 61 52.19 -23.40 -8.87
C ALA A 61 50.80 -23.60 -9.54
N PRO A 62 50.23 -24.80 -9.57
CA PRO A 62 48.85 -24.96 -9.97
C PRO A 62 48.00 -24.21 -8.92
N ALA A 63 47.31 -23.16 -9.34
CA ALA A 63 46.29 -22.54 -8.56
C ALA A 63 45.22 -23.62 -8.31
N CYS A 64 45.27 -24.23 -7.12
CA CYS A 64 44.11 -24.96 -6.60
C CYS A 64 42.97 -23.98 -6.62
N LYS A 65 42.04 -24.11 -7.59
CA LYS A 65 40.71 -23.53 -7.47
C LYS A 65 40.14 -24.11 -6.21
N ASN A 66 40.16 -23.32 -5.12
CA ASN A 66 39.29 -23.57 -3.99
C ASN A 66 37.86 -23.46 -4.53
N ASN A 67 37.32 -24.58 -4.96
CA ASN A 67 35.89 -24.74 -5.09
C ASN A 67 35.31 -24.76 -3.66
N THR A 68 35.27 -23.60 -3.01
CA THR A 68 34.29 -23.39 -1.95
C THR A 68 32.95 -23.44 -2.67
N PRO A 69 32.09 -24.42 -2.35
CA PRO A 69 30.74 -24.41 -2.90
C PRO A 69 30.15 -23.04 -2.58
N ASP A 70 29.54 -22.38 -3.60
CA ASP A 70 28.70 -21.21 -3.33
C ASP A 70 27.79 -21.55 -2.15
N PRO A 71 27.69 -20.66 -1.14
CA PRO A 71 26.82 -20.94 -0.01
C PRO A 71 25.44 -21.25 -0.58
N THR A 72 24.98 -22.48 -0.34
CA THR A 72 23.64 -22.92 -0.73
C THR A 72 22.68 -21.83 -0.24
N PRO A 73 21.82 -21.24 -1.07
CA PRO A 73 20.88 -20.23 -0.58
C PRO A 73 20.12 -20.81 0.61
N VAL A 74 20.23 -20.17 1.76
CA VAL A 74 19.48 -20.58 2.94
C VAL A 74 18.00 -20.48 2.57
N ALA A 75 17.34 -21.62 2.48
CA ALA A 75 15.92 -21.67 2.16
C ALA A 75 15.16 -20.83 3.19
N THR A 76 14.44 -19.83 2.74
CA THR A 76 13.58 -19.02 3.64
C THR A 76 12.59 -19.97 4.31
N PRO A 77 12.49 -19.99 5.65
CA PRO A 77 11.58 -20.89 6.35
C PRO A 77 10.15 -20.75 5.83
N ALA A 78 9.45 -21.87 5.67
CA ALA A 78 8.05 -21.87 5.28
C ALA A 78 7.20 -21.16 6.34
N VAL A 79 6.18 -20.42 5.87
CA VAL A 79 5.28 -19.70 6.76
C VAL A 79 3.86 -20.27 6.79
N LEU A 80 3.42 -21.00 5.76
CA LEU A 80 2.10 -21.62 5.70
C LEU A 80 1.98 -22.70 6.79
N THR A 81 0.93 -22.62 7.62
CA THR A 81 0.66 -23.58 8.70
C THR A 81 -0.60 -24.40 8.46
N GLY A 82 -1.53 -23.94 7.64
CA GLY A 82 -2.75 -24.68 7.34
C GLY A 82 -3.61 -24.02 6.28
N SER A 83 -4.53 -24.81 5.73
CA SER A 83 -5.52 -24.36 4.76
C SER A 83 -6.87 -25.03 4.98
N THR A 84 -7.95 -24.30 4.72
CA THR A 84 -9.33 -24.82 4.78
C THR A 84 -10.08 -24.36 3.54
N PHE A 85 -10.68 -25.29 2.81
CA PHE A 85 -11.55 -24.96 1.67
C PHE A 85 -12.86 -24.36 2.17
N ILE A 86 -13.25 -23.22 1.58
CA ILE A 86 -14.50 -22.51 1.92
C ILE A 86 -15.58 -22.81 0.87
N GLY A 87 -15.24 -22.75 -0.42
CA GLY A 87 -16.21 -22.99 -1.48
C GLY A 87 -15.66 -22.71 -2.87
N GLU A 88 -16.46 -23.10 -3.88
CA GLU A 88 -16.22 -22.79 -5.30
C GLU A 88 -17.43 -22.04 -5.86
N TYR A 89 -17.20 -20.97 -6.59
CA TYR A 89 -18.22 -20.08 -7.11
C TYR A 89 -18.06 -19.90 -8.61
N SER A 90 -19.13 -20.08 -9.38
CA SER A 90 -19.11 -19.87 -10.83
C SER A 90 -18.90 -18.40 -11.18
N ALA A 91 -18.37 -18.12 -12.38
CA ALA A 91 -18.25 -16.74 -12.88
C ALA A 91 -19.60 -16.00 -12.86
N ALA A 92 -20.68 -16.68 -13.23
CA ALA A 92 -22.04 -16.11 -13.20
C ALA A 92 -22.49 -15.74 -11.78
N THR A 93 -22.20 -16.59 -10.78
CA THR A 93 -22.48 -16.31 -9.37
C THR A 93 -21.71 -15.08 -8.89
N LEU A 94 -20.43 -14.97 -9.26
CA LEU A 94 -19.59 -13.83 -8.89
C LEU A 94 -20.04 -12.53 -9.57
N ALA A 95 -20.38 -12.61 -10.86
CA ALA A 95 -20.90 -11.48 -11.64
C ALA A 95 -22.16 -10.87 -11.00
N ALA A 96 -23.05 -11.71 -10.48
CA ALA A 96 -24.30 -11.27 -9.87
C ALA A 96 -24.11 -10.50 -8.55
N ARG A 97 -22.94 -10.62 -7.90
CA ARG A 97 -22.68 -9.96 -6.60
C ARG A 97 -22.41 -8.45 -6.74
N VAL A 98 -21.81 -8.03 -7.86
CA VAL A 98 -21.38 -6.64 -8.07
C VAL A 98 -21.67 -6.20 -9.50
N PRO A 99 -22.83 -5.62 -9.79
CA PRO A 99 -23.24 -5.26 -11.16
C PRO A 99 -22.21 -4.40 -11.91
N LEU A 100 -21.52 -3.48 -11.20
CA LEU A 100 -20.55 -2.56 -11.81
C LEU A 100 -19.37 -3.27 -12.47
N VAL A 101 -18.82 -4.29 -11.80
CA VAL A 101 -17.61 -5.03 -12.25
C VAL A 101 -17.93 -6.48 -12.63
N GLY A 102 -19.16 -6.93 -12.44
CA GLY A 102 -19.57 -8.31 -12.67
C GLY A 102 -19.31 -8.81 -14.08
N THR A 103 -19.42 -7.92 -15.08
CA THR A 103 -19.12 -8.22 -16.49
C THR A 103 -17.66 -8.62 -16.72
N LEU A 104 -16.76 -8.34 -15.77
CA LEU A 104 -15.34 -8.74 -15.84
C LEU A 104 -15.14 -10.21 -15.44
N ALA A 105 -16.10 -10.85 -14.77
CA ALA A 105 -15.95 -12.23 -14.28
C ALA A 105 -15.81 -13.22 -15.44
N GLN A 106 -14.74 -14.02 -15.43
CA GLN A 106 -14.37 -14.96 -16.50
C GLN A 106 -14.30 -16.40 -16.01
N PHE A 107 -13.63 -16.63 -14.88
CA PHE A 107 -13.34 -17.96 -14.36
C PHE A 107 -14.16 -18.27 -13.09
N PRO A 108 -14.53 -19.54 -12.85
CA PRO A 108 -14.93 -19.96 -11.52
C PRO A 108 -13.77 -19.73 -10.54
N VAL A 109 -14.08 -19.51 -9.26
CA VAL A 109 -13.09 -19.22 -8.23
C VAL A 109 -13.26 -20.15 -7.04
N ARG A 110 -12.16 -20.82 -6.63
CA ARG A 110 -12.04 -21.56 -5.37
C ARG A 110 -11.54 -20.63 -4.29
N VAL A 111 -12.15 -20.70 -3.12
CA VAL A 111 -11.81 -19.86 -1.97
C VAL A 111 -11.30 -20.76 -0.84
N TYR A 112 -10.17 -20.36 -0.26
CA TYR A 112 -9.57 -21.03 0.88
C TYR A 112 -9.25 -20.02 1.97
N ARG A 113 -9.40 -20.41 3.22
CA ARG A 113 -8.76 -19.77 4.37
C ARG A 113 -7.37 -20.36 4.52
N LEU A 114 -6.35 -19.53 4.68
CA LEU A 114 -5.01 -19.94 5.11
C LEU A 114 -4.72 -19.47 6.53
N THR A 115 -3.88 -20.23 7.24
CA THR A 115 -3.20 -19.80 8.45
C THR A 115 -1.70 -19.82 8.20
N TYR A 116 -0.97 -18.85 8.75
CA TYR A 116 0.45 -18.67 8.51
C TYR A 116 1.15 -18.01 9.69
N LEU A 117 2.47 -18.19 9.78
CA LEU A 117 3.32 -17.56 10.77
C LEU A 117 3.73 -16.17 10.31
N THR A 118 3.66 -15.22 11.22
CA THR A 118 4.16 -13.83 11.06
C THR A 118 4.64 -13.33 12.41
N ASN A 119 5.25 -12.13 12.42
CA ASN A 119 5.66 -11.50 13.67
C ASN A 119 4.64 -10.44 14.09
N ASN A 120 4.30 -10.42 15.39
CA ASN A 120 3.55 -9.34 16.00
C ASN A 120 4.43 -8.09 16.18
N THR A 121 3.82 -6.97 16.60
CA THR A 121 4.49 -5.67 16.80
C THR A 121 5.57 -5.68 17.88
N ASP A 122 5.61 -6.68 18.75
CA ASP A 122 6.64 -6.91 19.76
C ASP A 122 7.78 -7.85 19.28
N GLY A 123 7.73 -8.28 18.01
CA GLY A 123 8.68 -9.23 17.42
C GLY A 123 8.41 -10.70 17.73
N GLN A 124 7.40 -11.02 18.56
CA GLN A 124 7.03 -12.39 18.85
C GLN A 124 6.31 -13.03 17.67
N GLN A 125 6.66 -14.27 17.36
CA GLN A 125 5.97 -15.03 16.32
C GLN A 125 4.52 -15.31 16.73
N THR A 126 3.60 -15.12 15.81
CA THR A 126 2.17 -15.38 15.99
C THR A 126 1.58 -16.04 14.75
N THR A 127 0.41 -16.67 14.92
CA THR A 127 -0.36 -17.19 13.80
C THR A 127 -1.36 -16.13 13.33
N ALA A 128 -1.29 -15.80 12.04
CA ALA A 128 -2.27 -14.97 11.35
C ALA A 128 -3.07 -15.81 10.35
N SER A 129 -4.10 -15.21 9.77
CA SER A 129 -4.91 -15.84 8.72
C SER A 129 -5.22 -14.86 7.58
N GLY A 130 -5.78 -15.39 6.50
CA GLY A 130 -6.24 -14.64 5.35
C GLY A 130 -6.99 -15.52 4.37
N ALA A 131 -7.55 -14.93 3.32
CA ALA A 131 -8.19 -15.64 2.23
C ALA A 131 -7.28 -15.76 1.01
N VAL A 132 -7.35 -16.90 0.33
CA VAL A 132 -6.81 -17.12 -1.01
C VAL A 132 -7.94 -17.46 -1.95
N LEU A 133 -8.02 -16.72 -3.05
CA LEU A 133 -9.01 -16.92 -4.11
C LEU A 133 -8.28 -17.36 -5.38
N ILE A 134 -8.67 -18.51 -5.92
CA ILE A 134 -7.96 -19.17 -7.01
C ILE A 134 -8.88 -19.36 -8.22
N PRO A 135 -8.62 -18.70 -9.34
CA PRO A 135 -9.31 -18.99 -10.60
C PRO A 135 -9.11 -20.44 -11.03
N VAL A 136 -10.18 -21.09 -11.47
CA VAL A 136 -10.13 -22.45 -12.01
C VAL A 136 -9.73 -22.38 -13.46
N THR A 137 -8.42 -22.52 -13.73
CA THR A 137 -7.80 -22.50 -15.06
C THR A 137 -6.51 -23.31 -15.06
N THR A 138 -6.01 -23.66 -16.24
CA THR A 138 -4.74 -24.39 -16.44
C THR A 138 -3.56 -23.48 -16.73
N THR A 139 -3.77 -22.19 -16.92
CA THR A 139 -2.70 -21.23 -17.22
C THR A 139 -1.97 -20.79 -15.96
N ALA A 140 -0.68 -20.44 -16.07
CA ALA A 140 0.07 -19.86 -14.98
C ALA A 140 -0.44 -18.45 -14.67
N LEU A 141 -0.88 -18.23 -13.42
CA LEU A 141 -1.55 -17.02 -12.98
C LEU A 141 -0.60 -16.07 -12.25
N PRO A 142 -0.77 -14.74 -12.38
CA PRO A 142 -0.16 -13.77 -11.49
C PRO A 142 -0.85 -13.78 -10.11
N VAL A 143 -0.13 -13.30 -9.09
CA VAL A 143 -0.68 -13.11 -7.75
C VAL A 143 -1.05 -11.64 -7.54
N LEU A 144 -2.23 -11.40 -7.00
CA LEU A 144 -2.72 -10.09 -6.57
C LEU A 144 -2.81 -10.10 -5.04
N SER A 145 -1.96 -9.33 -4.36
CA SER A 145 -2.11 -9.06 -2.93
C SER A 145 -3.11 -7.92 -2.74
N TYR A 146 -4.21 -8.22 -2.09
CA TYR A 146 -5.28 -7.28 -1.78
C TYR A 146 -5.25 -6.91 -0.31
N GLN A 147 -5.14 -5.64 0.01
CA GLN A 147 -5.16 -5.07 1.34
C GLN A 147 -6.53 -4.45 1.59
N HIS A 148 -7.28 -5.03 2.57
CA HIS A 148 -8.61 -4.50 2.92
C HIS A 148 -8.52 -3.15 3.64
N GLY A 149 -9.59 -2.36 3.57
CA GLY A 149 -9.74 -1.10 4.30
C GLY A 149 -10.06 -1.33 5.78
N THR A 150 -10.29 -0.25 6.51
CA THR A 150 -10.53 -0.26 7.95
C THR A 150 -11.71 -1.16 8.34
N LEU A 151 -11.43 -2.12 9.21
CA LEU A 151 -12.43 -2.91 9.92
C LEU A 151 -12.38 -2.55 11.41
N LEU A 152 -13.49 -2.09 11.96
CA LEU A 152 -13.59 -1.92 13.41
C LEU A 152 -13.59 -3.29 14.11
N PRO A 153 -13.12 -3.41 15.36
CA PRO A 153 -13.16 -4.69 16.09
C PRO A 153 -14.54 -5.32 16.17
N THR A 154 -15.61 -4.53 16.13
CA THR A 154 -17.01 -4.99 16.06
C THR A 154 -17.37 -5.61 14.71
N SER A 155 -16.55 -5.38 13.67
CA SER A 155 -16.70 -5.92 12.32
C SER A 155 -15.62 -6.98 11.99
N GLU A 156 -14.98 -7.56 12.99
CA GLU A 156 -13.92 -8.57 12.86
C GLU A 156 -14.34 -9.74 11.94
N ASN A 157 -15.61 -10.14 12.01
CA ASN A 157 -16.18 -11.16 11.17
C ASN A 157 -16.27 -10.82 9.66
N GLN A 158 -15.90 -9.62 9.26
CA GLN A 158 -15.76 -9.20 7.86
C GLN A 158 -14.33 -9.39 7.34
N ALA A 159 -13.38 -9.81 8.18
CA ALA A 159 -12.01 -10.08 7.75
C ALA A 159 -11.97 -11.14 6.63
N PRO A 160 -11.01 -11.05 5.70
CA PRO A 160 -10.96 -11.86 4.48
C PRO A 160 -11.13 -13.37 4.69
N SER A 161 -10.51 -13.95 5.74
CA SER A 161 -10.56 -15.38 5.99
C SER A 161 -11.95 -15.92 6.35
N TYR A 162 -12.89 -15.07 6.75
CA TYR A 162 -14.28 -15.47 7.00
C TYR A 162 -15.11 -15.55 5.72
N TYR A 163 -14.70 -14.85 4.67
CA TYR A 163 -15.42 -14.76 3.40
C TYR A 163 -16.91 -14.41 3.60
N ALA A 164 -17.17 -13.52 4.54
CA ALA A 164 -18.52 -13.15 4.94
C ALA A 164 -19.25 -12.41 3.82
N THR A 165 -20.54 -12.68 3.68
CA THR A 165 -21.41 -11.99 2.76
C THR A 165 -21.33 -10.47 2.96
N ASN A 166 -21.25 -9.71 1.89
CA ASN A 166 -21.10 -8.25 1.84
C ASN A 166 -19.72 -7.72 2.28
N SER A 167 -18.73 -8.56 2.55
CA SER A 167 -17.33 -8.12 2.65
C SER A 167 -16.74 -7.84 1.26
N ASP A 168 -15.66 -7.04 1.21
CA ASP A 168 -14.97 -6.74 -0.04
C ASP A 168 -14.46 -8.02 -0.72
N ILE A 169 -13.93 -8.97 0.09
CA ILE A 169 -13.38 -10.23 -0.42
C ILE A 169 -14.47 -11.09 -1.05
N TRP A 170 -15.69 -11.10 -0.49
CA TRP A 170 -16.82 -11.83 -1.04
C TRP A 170 -17.38 -11.17 -2.30
N SER A 171 -17.35 -9.86 -2.40
CA SER A 171 -17.93 -9.07 -3.47
C SER A 171 -16.90 -8.74 -4.58
N VAL A 172 -16.39 -7.54 -4.62
CA VAL A 172 -15.54 -7.01 -5.69
C VAL A 172 -14.25 -7.79 -5.88
N VAL A 173 -13.61 -8.23 -4.79
CA VAL A 173 -12.33 -8.93 -4.87
C VAL A 173 -12.48 -10.33 -5.46
N SER A 174 -13.62 -11.00 -5.22
CA SER A 174 -13.95 -12.27 -5.89
C SER A 174 -14.11 -12.10 -7.41
N VAL A 175 -14.67 -10.98 -7.87
CA VAL A 175 -14.72 -10.67 -9.30
C VAL A 175 -13.32 -10.42 -9.85
N LEU A 176 -12.47 -9.67 -9.14
CA LEU A 176 -11.08 -9.47 -9.54
C LEU A 176 -10.32 -10.81 -9.64
N ALA A 177 -10.51 -11.73 -8.69
CA ALA A 177 -9.96 -13.07 -8.80
C ALA A 177 -10.44 -13.77 -10.08
N SER A 178 -11.75 -13.72 -10.37
CA SER A 178 -12.35 -14.33 -11.56
C SER A 178 -11.77 -13.79 -12.87
N THR A 179 -11.10 -12.63 -12.89
CA THR A 179 -10.41 -12.13 -14.09
C THR A 179 -9.06 -12.81 -14.35
N GLY A 180 -8.64 -13.77 -13.53
CA GLY A 180 -7.40 -14.54 -13.71
C GLY A 180 -6.25 -14.06 -12.83
N TYR A 181 -6.51 -13.65 -11.60
CA TYR A 181 -5.51 -13.41 -10.55
C TYR A 181 -5.71 -14.40 -9.39
N VAL A 182 -4.65 -15.02 -8.92
CA VAL A 182 -4.66 -15.62 -7.58
C VAL A 182 -4.65 -14.48 -6.58
N VAL A 183 -5.72 -14.30 -5.81
CA VAL A 183 -5.79 -13.24 -4.80
C VAL A 183 -5.26 -13.74 -3.47
N SER A 184 -4.38 -12.98 -2.87
CA SER A 184 -3.82 -13.15 -1.52
C SER A 184 -4.32 -12.00 -0.64
N ALA A 185 -5.19 -12.26 0.31
CA ALA A 185 -5.83 -11.24 1.15
C ALA A 185 -5.58 -11.54 2.64
N PRO A 186 -4.65 -10.85 3.31
CA PRO A 186 -4.40 -11.00 4.74
C PRO A 186 -5.58 -10.46 5.55
N ASP A 187 -5.84 -11.06 6.72
CA ASP A 187 -6.76 -10.49 7.71
C ASP A 187 -6.14 -9.34 8.49
N TYR A 188 -4.82 -9.18 8.47
CA TYR A 188 -3.96 -8.44 9.38
C TYR A 188 -3.93 -9.03 10.81
N ILE A 189 -2.96 -8.59 11.62
CA ILE A 189 -2.94 -8.90 13.06
C ILE A 189 -4.15 -8.24 13.73
N GLY A 190 -4.75 -8.93 14.68
CA GLY A 190 -5.93 -8.46 15.39
C GLY A 190 -7.25 -8.97 14.81
N TYR A 191 -7.18 -9.72 13.69
CA TYR A 191 -8.34 -10.34 13.06
C TYR A 191 -8.10 -11.82 12.76
N GLY A 192 -9.16 -12.55 12.49
CA GLY A 192 -9.11 -13.98 12.14
C GLY A 192 -8.40 -14.82 13.19
N ALA A 193 -7.34 -15.53 12.80
CA ALA A 193 -6.57 -16.39 13.71
C ALA A 193 -5.87 -15.60 14.83
N SER A 194 -5.58 -14.32 14.63
CA SER A 194 -4.91 -13.46 15.59
C SER A 194 -5.84 -12.50 16.34
N LYS A 195 -7.14 -12.70 16.32
CA LYS A 195 -8.16 -11.80 16.88
C LYS A 195 -8.06 -11.52 18.40
N ALA A 196 -7.29 -12.33 19.11
CA ALA A 196 -7.01 -12.07 20.53
C ALA A 196 -5.97 -10.95 20.74
N LEU A 197 -5.26 -10.55 19.69
CA LEU A 197 -4.30 -9.45 19.71
C LEU A 197 -4.98 -8.15 19.29
N PRO A 198 -4.53 -6.99 19.80
CA PRO A 198 -5.04 -5.72 19.32
C PRO A 198 -4.52 -5.44 17.90
N HIS A 199 -5.41 -5.02 17.00
CA HIS A 199 -5.03 -4.61 15.66
C HIS A 199 -4.05 -3.42 15.69
N PRO A 200 -2.92 -3.50 14.96
CA PRO A 200 -1.93 -2.42 14.87
C PRO A 200 -2.34 -1.41 13.79
N TYR A 201 -3.46 -0.73 14.00
CA TYR A 201 -4.10 0.16 13.05
C TYR A 201 -3.13 1.20 12.49
N GLU A 202 -2.98 1.21 11.16
CA GLU A 202 -2.09 2.10 10.41
C GLU A 202 -0.61 2.13 10.90
N HIS A 203 -0.13 0.99 11.43
CA HIS A 203 1.30 0.79 11.72
C HIS A 203 1.99 0.14 10.51
N ALA A 204 2.83 0.90 9.83
CA ALA A 204 3.42 0.52 8.53
C ALA A 204 4.16 -0.81 8.56
N ALA A 205 5.03 -1.00 9.54
CA ALA A 205 5.90 -2.19 9.62
C ALA A 205 5.10 -3.49 9.76
N SER A 206 4.08 -3.52 10.65
CA SER A 206 3.29 -4.73 10.89
C SER A 206 2.31 -5.03 9.76
N LEU A 207 1.69 -4.01 9.15
CA LEU A 207 0.82 -4.19 7.99
C LEU A 207 1.61 -4.74 6.80
N ALA A 208 2.82 -4.21 6.56
CA ALA A 208 3.69 -4.66 5.49
C ALA A 208 4.20 -6.09 5.70
N SER A 209 4.73 -6.42 6.89
CA SER A 209 5.30 -7.75 7.17
C SER A 209 4.24 -8.84 7.14
N THR A 210 3.07 -8.61 7.77
CA THR A 210 1.96 -9.58 7.78
C THR A 210 1.42 -9.82 6.37
N SER A 211 1.30 -8.78 5.55
CA SER A 211 0.87 -8.90 4.15
C SER A 211 1.90 -9.63 3.28
N ALA A 212 3.20 -9.40 3.51
CA ALA A 212 4.28 -10.12 2.82
C ALA A 212 4.28 -11.61 3.20
N ASP A 213 4.07 -11.94 4.48
CA ASP A 213 4.00 -13.33 4.92
C ASP A 213 2.75 -14.05 4.38
N MET A 214 1.60 -13.36 4.26
CA MET A 214 0.42 -13.90 3.58
C MET A 214 0.70 -14.17 2.10
N LEU A 215 1.43 -13.28 1.41
CA LEU A 215 1.82 -13.47 0.01
C LEU A 215 2.75 -14.69 -0.14
N ARG A 216 3.67 -14.90 0.80
CA ARG A 216 4.53 -16.10 0.87
C ARG A 216 3.69 -17.35 1.08
N ALA A 217 2.80 -17.35 2.10
CA ALA A 217 1.90 -18.45 2.38
C ALA A 217 1.02 -18.82 1.18
N THR A 218 0.54 -17.81 0.44
CA THR A 218 -0.23 -18.03 -0.80
C THR A 218 0.60 -18.76 -1.86
N ARG A 219 1.86 -18.39 -2.06
CA ARG A 219 2.75 -19.08 -3.01
C ARG A 219 3.11 -20.48 -2.56
N GLU A 220 3.39 -20.69 -1.27
CA GLU A 220 3.61 -22.01 -0.68
C GLU A 220 2.37 -22.91 -0.86
N PHE A 221 1.18 -22.37 -0.61
CA PHE A 221 -0.09 -23.09 -0.83
C PHE A 221 -0.28 -23.48 -2.30
N CYS A 222 -0.06 -22.54 -3.23
CA CYS A 222 -0.16 -22.83 -4.66
C CYS A 222 0.82 -23.94 -5.09
N GLN A 223 2.05 -23.92 -4.57
CA GLN A 223 3.03 -24.95 -4.83
C GLN A 223 2.58 -26.32 -4.30
N GLN A 224 2.09 -26.38 -3.06
CA GLN A 224 1.59 -27.63 -2.43
C GLN A 224 0.37 -28.19 -3.18
N GLN A 225 -0.50 -27.34 -3.73
CA GLN A 225 -1.69 -27.72 -4.47
C GLN A 225 -1.45 -27.89 -5.98
N SER A 226 -0.19 -27.79 -6.44
CA SER A 226 0.18 -27.83 -7.88
C SER A 226 -0.55 -26.81 -8.74
N ILE A 227 -0.87 -25.63 -8.14
CA ILE A 227 -1.46 -24.50 -8.84
C ILE A 227 -0.34 -23.67 -9.47
N SER A 228 -0.38 -23.52 -10.80
CA SER A 228 0.65 -22.80 -11.53
C SER A 228 0.51 -21.29 -11.32
N VAL A 229 1.52 -20.66 -10.72
CA VAL A 229 1.64 -19.21 -10.57
C VAL A 229 2.94 -18.72 -11.19
N ASN A 230 2.89 -17.56 -11.86
CA ASN A 230 4.07 -16.89 -12.40
C ASN A 230 4.72 -15.97 -11.36
N GLN A 231 5.81 -15.26 -11.72
CA GLN A 231 6.54 -14.40 -10.79
C GLN A 231 5.93 -13.01 -10.60
N LYS A 232 4.83 -12.68 -11.31
CA LYS A 232 4.22 -11.36 -11.22
C LYS A 232 3.40 -11.21 -9.92
N ASN A 233 3.68 -10.14 -9.17
CA ASN A 233 2.94 -9.76 -7.98
C ASN A 233 2.37 -8.35 -8.15
N PHE A 234 1.07 -8.23 -7.99
CA PHE A 234 0.33 -6.97 -8.02
C PHE A 234 -0.19 -6.63 -6.64
N LEU A 235 -0.29 -5.35 -6.30
CA LEU A 235 -0.73 -4.89 -4.98
C LEU A 235 -1.86 -3.87 -5.14
N LEU A 236 -2.97 -4.08 -4.44
CA LEU A 236 -4.13 -3.18 -4.40
C LEU A 236 -4.65 -3.01 -2.98
N GLY A 237 -5.19 -1.85 -2.68
CA GLY A 237 -5.92 -1.57 -1.44
C GLY A 237 -6.36 -0.11 -1.37
N TYR A 238 -7.42 0.15 -0.62
CA TYR A 238 -8.04 1.46 -0.46
C TYR A 238 -8.10 1.87 1.02
N SER A 239 -7.98 3.16 1.32
CA SER A 239 -8.02 3.69 2.68
C SER A 239 -6.87 3.12 3.54
N GLU A 240 -7.12 2.50 4.70
CA GLU A 240 -6.11 1.73 5.42
C GLU A 240 -5.44 0.69 4.50
N GLY A 241 -6.21 0.03 3.62
CA GLY A 241 -5.66 -0.88 2.62
C GLY A 241 -4.74 -0.19 1.62
N GLY A 242 -5.01 1.06 1.26
CA GLY A 242 -4.12 1.89 0.44
C GLY A 242 -2.80 2.18 1.17
N TYR A 243 -2.89 2.53 2.44
CA TYR A 243 -1.72 2.70 3.31
C TYR A 243 -0.92 1.39 3.42
N ALA A 244 -1.58 0.26 3.71
CA ALA A 244 -0.94 -1.05 3.78
C ALA A 244 -0.31 -1.48 2.44
N THR A 245 -0.94 -1.16 1.30
CA THR A 245 -0.42 -1.42 -0.05
C THR A 245 0.88 -0.65 -0.31
N MET A 246 0.94 0.62 0.06
CA MET A 246 2.16 1.44 -0.05
C MET A 246 3.27 0.89 0.84
N ALA A 247 2.96 0.58 2.11
CA ALA A 247 3.89 0.00 3.06
C ALA A 247 4.43 -1.36 2.58
N LEU A 248 3.54 -2.23 2.06
CA LEU A 248 3.92 -3.52 1.49
C LEU A 248 4.82 -3.37 0.27
N HIS A 249 4.52 -2.45 -0.66
CA HIS A 249 5.37 -2.22 -1.83
C HIS A 249 6.79 -1.84 -1.42
N LYS A 250 6.93 -0.86 -0.52
CA LYS A 250 8.23 -0.44 0.00
C LYS A 250 8.96 -1.61 0.66
N TYR A 251 8.28 -2.36 1.52
CA TYR A 251 8.84 -3.50 2.23
C TYR A 251 9.30 -4.62 1.29
N LEU A 252 8.49 -4.99 0.29
CA LEU A 252 8.88 -6.00 -0.70
C LEU A 252 10.08 -5.57 -1.54
N GLN A 253 10.12 -4.30 -1.96
CA GLN A 253 11.28 -3.76 -2.68
C GLN A 253 12.56 -3.79 -1.84
N GLU A 254 12.48 -3.53 -0.53
CA GLU A 254 13.63 -3.49 0.36
C GLU A 254 14.11 -4.88 0.81
N LYS A 255 13.18 -5.82 1.02
CA LYS A 255 13.47 -7.12 1.65
C LYS A 255 13.35 -8.32 0.72
N TYR A 256 12.53 -8.23 -0.32
CA TYR A 256 12.14 -9.36 -1.17
C TYR A 256 12.22 -9.06 -2.66
N ALA A 257 13.06 -8.12 -3.09
CA ALA A 257 13.15 -7.66 -4.49
C ALA A 257 13.39 -8.80 -5.49
N THR A 258 14.08 -9.87 -5.10
CA THR A 258 14.39 -11.02 -5.96
C THR A 258 13.40 -12.17 -5.85
N THR A 259 12.79 -12.37 -4.67
CA THR A 259 11.92 -13.53 -4.40
C THR A 259 10.43 -13.21 -4.54
N LEU A 260 10.03 -11.97 -4.27
CA LEU A 260 8.67 -11.47 -4.42
C LEU A 260 8.68 -10.08 -5.09
N PRO A 261 9.21 -9.96 -6.32
CA PRO A 261 9.28 -8.66 -7.00
C PRO A 261 7.88 -8.08 -7.20
N VAL A 262 7.70 -6.80 -6.94
CA VAL A 262 6.46 -6.09 -7.26
C VAL A 262 6.44 -5.81 -8.77
N THR A 263 5.36 -6.22 -9.44
CA THR A 263 5.15 -5.95 -10.86
C THR A 263 4.50 -4.59 -11.08
N ALA A 264 3.45 -4.30 -10.33
CA ALA A 264 2.82 -2.98 -10.27
C ALA A 264 1.95 -2.87 -9.00
N SER A 265 1.70 -1.65 -8.53
CA SER A 265 0.83 -1.40 -7.38
C SER A 265 -0.10 -0.21 -7.62
N ALA A 266 -1.30 -0.27 -7.04
CA ALA A 266 -2.25 0.83 -7.12
C ALA A 266 -2.85 1.13 -5.73
N PRO A 267 -2.10 1.80 -4.83
CA PRO A 267 -2.63 2.24 -3.55
C PRO A 267 -3.64 3.40 -3.72
N GLY A 268 -4.78 3.32 -3.03
CA GLY A 268 -5.84 4.33 -3.08
C GLY A 268 -6.11 4.98 -1.73
N ALA A 269 -6.21 6.31 -1.69
CA ALA A 269 -6.68 7.13 -0.57
C ALA A 269 -6.09 6.77 0.81
N GLY A 270 -4.82 6.42 0.87
CA GLY A 270 -4.12 6.09 2.13
C GLY A 270 -3.52 7.32 2.80
N ALA A 271 -3.39 7.27 4.13
CA ALA A 271 -2.80 8.32 4.94
C ALA A 271 -1.26 8.20 4.96
N TYR A 272 -0.59 8.46 3.83
CA TYR A 272 0.81 8.16 3.62
C TYR A 272 1.77 9.11 4.36
N HIS A 273 1.36 10.35 4.59
CA HIS A 273 2.14 11.40 5.25
C HIS A 273 1.58 11.70 6.64
N LYS A 274 1.83 10.80 7.58
CA LYS A 274 1.27 10.82 8.94
C LYS A 274 1.61 12.08 9.71
N SER A 275 2.85 12.55 9.61
CA SER A 275 3.31 13.75 10.32
C SER A 275 2.59 15.02 9.83
N ALA A 276 2.38 15.17 8.51
CA ALA A 276 1.57 16.26 7.97
C ALA A 276 0.08 16.10 8.32
N PHE A 277 -0.43 14.87 8.29
CA PHE A 277 -1.83 14.61 8.61
C PHE A 277 -2.15 14.89 10.08
N ALA A 278 -1.26 14.53 11.01
CA ALA A 278 -1.41 14.89 12.43
C ALA A 278 -1.49 16.41 12.61
N ARG A 279 -0.62 17.17 11.95
CA ARG A 279 -0.64 18.65 12.00
C ARG A 279 -1.91 19.21 11.40
N TYR A 280 -2.35 18.69 10.24
CA TYR A 280 -3.62 19.09 9.60
C TYR A 280 -4.80 18.94 10.56
N ILE A 281 -4.93 17.77 11.22
CA ILE A 281 -5.98 17.52 12.20
C ILE A 281 -5.93 18.56 13.33
N LEU A 282 -4.76 18.77 13.94
CA LEU A 282 -4.61 19.63 15.11
C LEU A 282 -4.71 21.13 14.80
N GLN A 283 -4.56 21.52 13.53
CA GLN A 283 -4.70 22.91 13.06
C GLN A 283 -6.09 23.19 12.47
N SER A 284 -6.90 22.15 12.21
CA SER A 284 -8.21 22.32 11.61
C SER A 284 -9.13 23.15 12.51
N THR A 285 -9.79 24.14 11.93
CA THR A 285 -10.88 24.90 12.54
C THR A 285 -12.26 24.38 12.14
N GLN A 286 -12.30 23.45 11.16
CA GLN A 286 -13.52 22.81 10.68
C GLN A 286 -13.78 21.49 11.40
N PRO A 287 -15.03 21.04 11.49
CA PRO A 287 -15.36 19.71 11.98
C PRO A 287 -14.69 18.63 11.13
N LEU A 288 -14.22 17.57 11.77
CA LEU A 288 -13.56 16.41 11.17
C LEU A 288 -14.31 15.13 11.56
N SER A 289 -14.96 14.49 10.62
CA SER A 289 -15.80 13.30 10.86
C SER A 289 -15.02 12.05 11.28
N PHE A 290 -13.70 12.02 11.05
CA PHE A 290 -12.83 10.85 11.24
C PHE A 290 -12.01 10.85 12.56
N LEU A 291 -12.25 11.75 13.50
CA LEU A 291 -11.43 11.85 14.73
C LEU A 291 -11.43 10.56 15.56
N SER A 292 -12.49 9.75 15.50
CA SER A 292 -12.53 8.44 16.17
C SER A 292 -11.47 7.47 15.67
N THR A 293 -11.19 7.44 14.36
CA THR A 293 -10.13 6.59 13.80
C THR A 293 -8.74 7.13 14.12
N TYR A 294 -8.61 8.45 14.20
CA TYR A 294 -7.34 9.05 14.63
C TYR A 294 -7.05 8.77 16.12
N VAL A 295 -8.07 8.73 16.98
CA VAL A 295 -7.95 8.23 18.36
C VAL A 295 -7.38 6.81 18.38
N TRP A 296 -7.85 5.95 17.49
CA TRP A 296 -7.34 4.58 17.37
C TRP A 296 -5.86 4.54 16.93
N VAL A 297 -5.46 5.38 15.97
CA VAL A 297 -4.04 5.53 15.58
C VAL A 297 -3.18 5.92 16.78
N LEU A 298 -3.58 6.94 17.56
CA LEU A 298 -2.84 7.40 18.73
C LEU A 298 -2.69 6.32 19.79
N GLY A 299 -3.78 5.61 20.13
CA GLY A 299 -3.73 4.49 21.07
C GLY A 299 -2.85 3.33 20.57
N THR A 300 -2.84 3.09 19.26
CA THR A 300 -1.97 2.09 18.63
C THR A 300 -0.50 2.50 18.77
N TYR A 301 -0.16 3.75 18.46
CA TYR A 301 1.23 4.22 18.55
C TYR A 301 1.70 4.31 20.00
N ASP A 302 0.86 4.78 20.93
CA ASP A 302 1.21 4.79 22.36
C ASP A 302 1.61 3.39 22.85
N ARG A 303 0.82 2.37 22.47
CA ARG A 303 1.05 0.98 22.85
C ARG A 303 2.30 0.40 22.18
N ILE A 304 2.46 0.54 20.86
CA ILE A 304 3.55 -0.08 20.10
C ILE A 304 4.90 0.55 20.47
N TYR A 305 4.96 1.87 20.53
CA TYR A 305 6.19 2.62 20.83
C TYR A 305 6.42 2.80 22.33
N LYS A 306 5.54 2.23 23.18
CA LYS A 306 5.65 2.27 24.65
C LYS A 306 5.79 3.70 25.18
N LEU A 307 5.00 4.64 24.62
CA LEU A 307 5.05 6.04 25.02
C LEU A 307 4.53 6.21 26.44
N ASN A 308 3.57 5.35 26.85
CA ASN A 308 3.00 5.30 28.20
C ASN A 308 2.45 6.66 28.67
N ARG A 309 1.82 7.42 27.78
CA ARG A 309 1.20 8.69 28.12
C ARG A 309 -0.18 8.46 28.75
N PRO A 310 -0.55 9.17 29.81
CA PRO A 310 -1.92 9.10 30.35
C PRO A 310 -2.93 9.62 29.32
N TYR A 311 -4.15 9.13 29.33
CA TYR A 311 -5.20 9.61 28.42
C TYR A 311 -5.45 11.10 28.52
N SER A 312 -5.30 11.71 29.70
CA SER A 312 -5.37 13.17 29.94
C SER A 312 -4.27 13.97 29.22
N PHE A 313 -3.18 13.32 28.77
CA PHE A 313 -2.19 13.96 27.90
C PHE A 313 -2.75 14.17 26.50
N TYR A 314 -3.51 13.18 25.98
CA TYR A 314 -4.06 13.19 24.61
C TYR A 314 -5.40 13.94 24.54
N TYR A 315 -6.28 13.73 25.54
CA TYR A 315 -7.68 14.11 25.46
C TYR A 315 -8.10 15.00 26.64
N GLN A 316 -9.06 15.88 26.36
CA GLN A 316 -9.70 16.70 27.38
C GLN A 316 -10.80 15.94 28.11
N PRO A 317 -11.15 16.30 29.38
CA PRO A 317 -12.35 15.79 30.02
C PRO A 317 -13.62 16.19 29.26
N PRO A 318 -14.63 15.30 29.16
CA PRO A 318 -14.68 13.96 29.77
C PRO A 318 -14.11 12.85 28.91
N TYR A 319 -13.53 13.15 27.74
CA TYR A 319 -13.11 12.18 26.72
C TYR A 319 -11.91 11.34 27.18
N ASP A 320 -11.04 11.88 28.01
CA ASP A 320 -9.92 11.14 28.61
C ASP A 320 -10.42 9.90 29.37
N ALA A 321 -11.37 10.07 30.29
CA ALA A 321 -11.96 8.96 31.04
C ALA A 321 -12.81 8.03 30.17
N GLN A 322 -13.57 8.58 29.20
CA GLN A 322 -14.42 7.80 28.31
C GLN A 322 -13.58 6.89 27.39
N LEU A 323 -12.51 7.43 26.78
CA LEU A 323 -11.64 6.69 25.87
C LEU A 323 -10.73 5.71 26.61
N GLN A 324 -10.38 6.01 27.88
CA GLN A 324 -9.66 5.06 28.73
C GLN A 324 -10.54 3.83 29.02
N ALA A 325 -11.83 4.04 29.25
CA ALA A 325 -12.79 2.95 29.48
C ALA A 325 -13.14 2.19 28.20
N ASN A 326 -13.30 2.89 27.07
CA ASN A 326 -13.57 2.31 25.76
C ASN A 326 -12.97 3.17 24.65
N PRO A 327 -11.88 2.72 23.99
CA PRO A 327 -11.20 3.45 22.92
C PRO A 327 -12.08 3.77 21.69
N PHE A 328 -13.23 3.12 21.55
CA PHE A 328 -14.19 3.31 20.48
C PHE A 328 -15.43 4.12 20.88
N SER A 329 -15.36 4.82 22.02
CA SER A 329 -16.41 5.75 22.43
C SER A 329 -16.58 6.87 21.42
N THR A 330 -17.80 7.41 21.33
CA THR A 330 -18.10 8.56 20.48
C THR A 330 -17.29 9.77 20.91
N VAL A 331 -16.68 10.45 19.96
CA VAL A 331 -15.89 11.67 20.17
C VAL A 331 -16.49 12.84 19.40
N PRO A 332 -16.21 14.10 19.81
CA PRO A 332 -16.64 15.27 19.05
C PRO A 332 -15.93 15.35 17.71
N THR A 333 -16.53 16.06 16.76
CA THR A 333 -15.92 16.33 15.45
C THR A 333 -14.95 17.51 15.48
N GLN A 334 -15.00 18.34 16.53
CA GLN A 334 -14.07 19.46 16.71
C GLN A 334 -12.82 19.00 17.47
N GLN A 335 -11.66 19.04 16.82
CA GLN A 335 -10.40 18.63 17.42
C GLN A 335 -10.06 19.45 18.69
N SER A 336 -10.44 20.74 18.72
CA SER A 336 -10.22 21.61 19.88
C SER A 336 -11.04 21.21 21.11
N GLN A 337 -12.11 20.46 20.94
CA GLN A 337 -12.92 19.91 22.03
C GLN A 337 -12.40 18.55 22.50
N LEU A 338 -11.71 17.82 21.63
CA LEU A 338 -11.21 16.47 21.91
C LEU A 338 -9.80 16.48 22.49
N PHE A 339 -8.86 17.14 21.79
CA PHE A 339 -7.44 17.02 22.11
C PHE A 339 -6.97 18.02 23.18
N ALA A 340 -6.24 17.52 24.16
CA ALA A 340 -5.63 18.32 25.22
C ALA A 340 -4.54 19.25 24.67
N SER A 341 -4.34 20.40 25.32
CA SER A 341 -3.32 21.39 24.94
C SER A 341 -1.92 20.78 24.95
N ALA A 342 -1.62 19.88 25.90
CA ALA A 342 -0.32 19.22 26.02
C ALA A 342 0.01 18.41 24.74
N PHE A 343 -0.93 17.60 24.25
CA PHE A 343 -0.76 16.82 23.03
C PHE A 343 -0.64 17.72 21.80
N ARG A 344 -1.52 18.71 21.68
CA ARG A 344 -1.47 19.67 20.56
C ARG A 344 -0.13 20.38 20.49
N GLN A 345 0.37 20.89 21.61
CA GLN A 345 1.67 21.54 21.69
C GLN A 345 2.80 20.56 21.34
N ALA A 346 2.79 19.35 21.91
CA ALA A 346 3.80 18.33 21.69
C ALA A 346 4.02 18.04 20.19
N VAL A 347 2.92 17.91 19.43
CA VAL A 347 2.98 17.64 17.97
C VAL A 347 3.32 18.91 17.19
N LEU A 348 2.66 20.04 17.46
CA LEU A 348 2.81 21.24 16.64
C LEU A 348 4.19 21.92 16.80
N THR A 349 4.80 21.83 17.97
CA THR A 349 6.13 22.41 18.26
C THR A 349 7.26 21.38 18.27
N ASN A 350 6.97 20.09 18.01
CA ASN A 350 7.94 18.97 18.12
C ASN A 350 8.56 18.85 19.53
N SER A 351 7.87 19.23 20.59
CA SER A 351 8.43 19.24 21.94
C SER A 351 8.44 17.87 22.62
N ASP A 352 7.70 16.87 22.12
CA ASP A 352 7.79 15.47 22.57
C ASP A 352 8.46 14.63 21.47
N ALA A 353 9.77 14.42 21.60
CA ALA A 353 10.57 13.72 20.60
C ALA A 353 10.12 12.27 20.37
N ALA A 354 9.73 11.54 21.43
CA ALA A 354 9.30 10.14 21.31
C ALA A 354 7.95 10.02 20.57
N LEU A 355 7.00 10.89 20.90
CA LEU A 355 5.71 10.94 20.20
C LEU A 355 5.88 11.31 18.72
N ASN A 356 6.65 12.35 18.42
CA ASN A 356 6.86 12.77 17.04
C ASN A 356 7.65 11.73 16.24
N ALA A 357 8.62 11.04 16.86
CA ALA A 357 9.30 9.91 16.23
C ALA A 357 8.34 8.77 15.89
N SER A 358 7.41 8.41 16.79
CA SER A 358 6.41 7.37 16.53
C SER A 358 5.48 7.71 15.35
N ILE A 359 5.13 8.99 15.19
CA ILE A 359 4.32 9.46 14.05
C ILE A 359 5.15 9.39 12.77
N THR A 360 6.40 9.89 12.80
CA THR A 360 7.27 9.96 11.62
C THR A 360 7.74 8.57 11.15
N ASP A 361 7.90 7.59 12.05
CA ASP A 361 8.23 6.20 11.69
C ASP A 361 7.14 5.54 10.82
N ASN A 362 5.94 6.09 10.85
CA ASN A 362 4.81 5.68 10.04
C ASN A 362 4.57 6.57 8.80
N ASP A 363 5.49 7.48 8.49
CA ASP A 363 5.55 8.19 7.22
C ASP A 363 6.09 7.25 6.13
N ILE A 364 5.27 6.97 5.13
CA ILE A 364 5.62 6.05 4.04
C ILE A 364 5.54 6.72 2.65
N TYR A 365 5.49 8.04 2.62
CA TYR A 365 5.30 8.81 1.40
C TYR A 365 6.61 9.11 0.65
N ASP A 366 7.76 9.20 1.35
CA ASP A 366 9.02 9.72 0.82
C ASP A 366 10.05 8.61 0.55
N TRP A 367 9.92 7.94 -0.60
CA TRP A 367 10.85 6.92 -1.08
C TRP A 367 10.77 6.81 -2.61
N LYS A 368 11.64 5.99 -3.24
CA LYS A 368 11.68 5.80 -4.69
C LYS A 368 11.17 4.40 -5.05
N PRO A 369 9.92 4.23 -5.51
CA PRO A 369 9.47 2.99 -6.12
C PRO A 369 10.26 2.66 -7.40
N THR A 370 10.61 1.39 -7.58
CA THR A 370 11.26 0.90 -8.80
C THR A 370 10.28 0.23 -9.76
N ALA A 371 9.13 -0.23 -9.25
CA ALA A 371 8.04 -0.76 -10.06
C ALA A 371 6.96 0.30 -10.32
N PRO A 372 6.17 0.17 -11.40
CA PRO A 372 5.05 1.03 -11.71
C PRO A 372 4.07 1.18 -10.54
N MET A 373 3.66 2.41 -10.24
CA MET A 373 2.69 2.73 -9.19
C MET A 373 1.69 3.77 -9.67
N ALA A 374 0.40 3.53 -9.42
CA ALA A 374 -0.66 4.51 -9.65
C ALA A 374 -1.36 4.87 -8.33
N LEU A 375 -1.22 6.11 -7.90
CA LEU A 375 -1.92 6.66 -6.74
C LEU A 375 -3.30 7.15 -7.17
N PHE A 376 -4.36 6.69 -6.51
CA PHE A 376 -5.73 7.16 -6.73
C PHE A 376 -6.25 7.85 -5.49
N HIS A 377 -6.96 8.99 -5.64
CA HIS A 377 -7.50 9.70 -4.49
C HIS A 377 -8.62 10.66 -4.90
N GLY A 378 -9.69 10.72 -4.12
CA GLY A 378 -10.74 11.70 -4.27
C GLY A 378 -10.25 13.11 -3.94
N THR A 379 -10.53 14.10 -4.79
CA THR A 379 -10.05 15.48 -4.55
C THR A 379 -10.86 16.21 -3.48
N ALA A 380 -12.05 15.72 -3.12
CA ALA A 380 -12.89 16.21 -2.05
C ALA A 380 -12.93 15.25 -0.84
N ASP A 381 -11.92 14.37 -0.71
CA ASP A 381 -11.80 13.44 0.40
C ASP A 381 -11.57 14.20 1.72
N ASP A 382 -12.56 14.16 2.58
CA ASP A 382 -12.56 14.81 3.91
C ASP A 382 -12.20 13.85 5.04
N TYR A 383 -12.06 12.55 4.74
CA TYR A 383 -11.66 11.52 5.68
C TYR A 383 -10.14 11.34 5.70
N VAL A 384 -9.54 11.09 4.54
CA VAL A 384 -8.09 11.11 4.30
C VAL A 384 -7.81 12.20 3.26
N PRO A 385 -7.38 13.40 3.65
CA PRO A 385 -7.23 14.52 2.72
C PRO A 385 -6.28 14.21 1.55
N PHE A 386 -6.66 14.67 0.36
CA PHE A 386 -5.99 14.44 -0.92
C PHE A 386 -4.48 14.74 -0.89
N PHE A 387 -4.04 15.68 -0.05
CA PHE A 387 -2.61 16.03 0.04
C PHE A 387 -1.73 14.83 0.39
N ASN A 388 -2.24 13.79 1.10
CA ASN A 388 -1.47 12.59 1.38
C ASN A 388 -0.93 11.91 0.12
N SER A 389 -1.76 11.78 -0.92
CA SER A 389 -1.33 11.25 -2.22
C SER A 389 -0.51 12.27 -3.02
N GLN A 390 -0.84 13.56 -2.93
CA GLN A 390 -0.09 14.61 -3.60
C GLN A 390 1.34 14.71 -3.07
N ASP A 391 1.51 14.68 -1.73
CA ASP A 391 2.83 14.72 -1.08
C ASP A 391 3.65 13.47 -1.43
N ALA A 392 3.02 12.29 -1.41
CA ALA A 392 3.67 11.05 -1.80
C ALA A 392 4.16 11.10 -3.26
N TYR A 393 3.31 11.56 -4.18
CA TYR A 393 3.68 11.73 -5.57
C TYR A 393 4.85 12.71 -5.74
N ASN A 394 4.76 13.88 -5.12
CA ASN A 394 5.78 14.92 -5.21
C ASN A 394 7.13 14.43 -4.65
N ALA A 395 7.12 13.78 -3.49
CA ALA A 395 8.33 13.24 -2.86
C ALA A 395 8.98 12.15 -3.71
N MET A 396 8.18 11.21 -4.23
CA MET A 396 8.67 10.16 -5.12
C MET A 396 9.25 10.72 -6.43
N GLN A 397 8.60 11.73 -7.03
CA GLN A 397 9.14 12.41 -8.21
C GLN A 397 10.46 13.12 -7.89
N ALA A 398 10.57 13.81 -6.76
CA ALA A 398 11.81 14.45 -6.31
C ALA A 398 12.96 13.45 -6.11
N ARG A 399 12.65 12.20 -5.75
CA ARG A 399 13.63 11.10 -5.69
C ARG A 399 13.91 10.44 -7.04
N GLY A 400 13.34 10.95 -8.14
CA GLY A 400 13.55 10.45 -9.50
C GLY A 400 12.77 9.17 -9.80
N ALA A 401 11.60 8.95 -9.20
CA ALA A 401 10.69 7.90 -9.62
C ALA A 401 10.01 8.30 -10.94
N THR A 402 10.18 7.50 -11.99
CA THR A 402 9.67 7.80 -13.35
C THR A 402 8.38 7.04 -13.69
N GLN A 403 7.99 6.06 -12.88
CA GLN A 403 6.86 5.18 -13.15
C GLN A 403 5.75 5.33 -12.10
N VAL A 404 5.68 6.50 -11.44
CA VAL A 404 4.61 6.83 -10.50
C VAL A 404 3.67 7.84 -11.15
N THR A 405 2.37 7.57 -11.09
CA THR A 405 1.31 8.48 -11.55
C THR A 405 0.39 8.84 -10.39
N LEU A 406 -0.14 10.06 -10.40
CA LEU A 406 -1.22 10.49 -9.53
C LEU A 406 -2.49 10.62 -10.35
N ASN A 407 -3.56 9.96 -9.91
CA ASN A 407 -4.84 9.87 -10.59
C ASN A 407 -5.94 10.47 -9.70
N PRO A 408 -6.16 11.80 -9.76
CA PRO A 408 -7.19 12.45 -8.96
C PRO A 408 -8.59 12.04 -9.43
N ILE A 409 -9.46 11.66 -8.48
CA ILE A 409 -10.89 11.43 -8.73
C ILE A 409 -11.60 12.74 -8.41
N GLN A 410 -11.90 13.50 -9.46
CA GLN A 410 -12.42 14.87 -9.31
C GLN A 410 -13.76 14.92 -8.57
N GLY A 411 -13.82 15.71 -7.49
CA GLY A 411 -15.01 15.90 -6.67
C GLY A 411 -15.42 14.67 -5.84
N GLY A 412 -14.68 13.57 -5.94
CA GLY A 412 -14.94 12.37 -5.13
C GLY A 412 -14.53 12.57 -3.66
N ASP A 413 -15.42 12.19 -2.73
CA ASP A 413 -15.11 12.02 -1.33
C ASP A 413 -14.51 10.63 -1.07
N HIS A 414 -14.22 10.30 0.21
CA HIS A 414 -13.58 9.03 0.59
C HIS A 414 -14.36 7.80 0.15
N PHE A 415 -15.67 7.80 0.27
CA PHE A 415 -16.52 6.65 0.00
C PHE A 415 -16.98 6.59 -1.46
N SER A 416 -17.36 7.73 -2.05
CA SER A 416 -17.79 7.80 -3.45
C SER A 416 -16.65 7.51 -4.43
N SER A 417 -15.40 7.71 -4.04
CA SER A 417 -14.23 7.43 -4.87
C SER A 417 -13.89 5.93 -4.98
N ALA A 418 -14.36 5.08 -4.08
CA ALA A 418 -13.96 3.67 -4.00
C ALA A 418 -14.27 2.86 -5.27
N ALA A 419 -15.44 3.10 -5.90
CA ALA A 419 -15.81 2.42 -7.13
C ALA A 419 -14.93 2.82 -8.32
N THR A 420 -14.66 4.12 -8.48
CA THR A 420 -13.76 4.65 -9.52
C THR A 420 -12.33 4.17 -9.30
N TYR A 421 -11.87 4.18 -8.05
CA TYR A 421 -10.59 3.58 -7.68
C TYR A 421 -10.49 2.12 -8.12
N THR A 422 -11.48 1.29 -7.79
CA THR A 422 -11.45 -0.14 -8.10
C THR A 422 -11.26 -0.41 -9.59
N LEU A 423 -12.04 0.28 -10.45
CA LEU A 423 -11.93 0.15 -11.90
C LEU A 423 -10.60 0.70 -12.43
N GLY A 424 -10.17 1.85 -11.95
CA GLY A 424 -8.91 2.48 -12.34
C GLY A 424 -7.70 1.63 -11.95
N ALA A 425 -7.68 1.13 -10.71
CA ALA A 425 -6.62 0.28 -10.18
C ALA A 425 -6.53 -1.05 -10.95
N TYR A 426 -7.68 -1.70 -11.20
CA TYR A 426 -7.73 -2.91 -12.03
C TYR A 426 -7.21 -2.63 -13.44
N THR A 427 -7.68 -1.58 -14.09
CA THR A 427 -7.25 -1.20 -15.44
C THR A 427 -5.74 -0.96 -15.48
N PHE A 428 -5.19 -0.28 -14.47
CA PHE A 428 -3.77 0.00 -14.39
C PHE A 428 -2.94 -1.29 -14.25
N ILE A 429 -3.24 -2.14 -13.26
CA ILE A 429 -2.43 -3.36 -13.05
C ILE A 429 -2.57 -4.33 -14.23
N ASN A 430 -3.72 -4.37 -14.89
CA ASN A 430 -3.97 -5.29 -16.02
C ASN A 430 -3.10 -4.97 -17.25
N GLN A 431 -2.53 -3.77 -17.36
CA GLN A 431 -1.57 -3.41 -18.41
C GLN A 431 -0.25 -4.17 -18.28
N TYR A 432 0.08 -4.65 -17.08
CA TYR A 432 1.32 -5.35 -16.75
C TYR A 432 1.13 -6.88 -16.55
N LYS A 433 -0.12 -7.37 -16.71
CA LYS A 433 -0.49 -8.78 -16.50
C LYS A 433 0.20 -9.80 -17.40
#